data_5234b07f464fae7dcc6e7e89bc2c374f
#
_entry.id   5234b07f464fae7dcc6e7e89bc2c374f
#
_cell.length_a   1.000
_cell.length_b   1.000
_cell.length_c   1.000
_cell.angle_alpha   90.00
_cell.angle_beta   90.00
_cell.angle_gamma   90.00
#
_symmetry.space_group_name_H-M   'P 1'
#
loop_
_entity.id
_entity.type
_entity.pdbx_description
1 polymer ?
#
loop_
_entity_poly.entity_id
_entity_poly.type
_entity_poly.pdbx_seq_one_letter_code
_entity_poly.pdbx_strand_id
1 'polypeptide(L)'
;LHLSIRRQRQMCIRDRTLTDEVQLEYSKKGKSSLFKGKPQTQRDAPSAEHNREKNRFLDLSRPFLADLGVTNKQHELIPAMSRKWKQINKFIEVFSHALGSSPIKLDQPVRVADFGSGKGYLTFAIHDYLRNTLKAEGEVTGVELREDMVTLCNAAAQRLEHPGLVFKCGDVRSVAPSQLEVMIALHACDIATDYAIHTGIRSGAAIIMLSLIHISEPTRLRRI
;
A
#
# COMPACT_ATOMS: atom_id res chain seq x y z
N LEU A 1 8.25 0.18 -31.98
CA LEU A 1 7.98 0.89 -30.71
C LEU A 1 8.56 0.17 -29.50
N HIS A 2 8.48 -1.18 -29.43
CA HIS A 2 9.02 -1.97 -28.30
C HIS A 2 10.56 -1.89 -28.17
N LEU A 3 11.28 -1.77 -29.27
CA LEU A 3 12.75 -1.60 -29.30
C LEU A 3 13.18 -0.21 -28.80
N SER A 4 12.39 0.81 -29.06
CA SER A 4 12.64 2.19 -28.59
C SER A 4 12.52 2.31 -27.08
N ILE A 5 11.51 1.69 -26.47
CA ILE A 5 11.29 1.71 -25.02
C ILE A 5 12.37 0.91 -24.28
N ARG A 6 12.82 -0.23 -24.83
CA ARG A 6 13.95 -0.97 -24.26
C ARG A 6 15.26 -0.18 -24.34
N ARG A 7 15.51 0.54 -25.44
CA ARG A 7 16.68 1.42 -25.57
C ARG A 7 16.62 2.59 -24.57
N GLN A 8 15.46 3.19 -24.34
CA GLN A 8 15.34 4.26 -23.35
C GLN A 8 15.58 3.77 -21.90
N ARG A 9 15.18 2.54 -21.57
CA ARG A 9 15.46 1.94 -20.24
C ARG A 9 16.92 1.56 -20.03
N GLN A 10 17.70 1.42 -21.10
CA GLN A 10 19.12 1.10 -21.04
C GLN A 10 20.04 2.33 -21.17
N MET A 11 19.49 3.53 -21.31
CA MET A 11 20.28 4.74 -21.52
C MET A 11 21.04 5.23 -20.27
N CYS A 12 20.67 4.76 -19.10
CA CYS A 12 21.39 5.05 -17.87
C CYS A 12 21.33 3.81 -16.95
N ILE A 13 22.47 3.19 -16.73
CA ILE A 13 22.63 2.09 -15.77
C ILE A 13 23.44 2.65 -14.60
N ARG A 14 22.85 2.61 -13.41
CA ARG A 14 23.51 3.01 -12.18
C ARG A 14 23.67 1.80 -11.28
N ASP A 15 24.90 1.45 -11.00
CA ASP A 15 25.24 0.33 -10.12
C ASP A 15 26.06 0.82 -8.93
N ARG A 16 25.88 0.18 -7.78
CA ARG A 16 26.56 0.52 -6.55
C ARG A 16 27.20 -0.70 -5.95
N THR A 17 28.50 -0.60 -5.73
CA THR A 17 29.27 -1.55 -4.95
C THR A 17 29.44 -1.02 -3.51
N LEU A 18 30.16 -1.75 -2.68
CA LEU A 18 30.50 -1.29 -1.31
C LEU A 18 31.41 -0.06 -1.32
N THR A 19 32.24 0.09 -2.35
CA THR A 19 33.30 1.10 -2.44
C THR A 19 33.04 2.17 -3.49
N ASP A 20 32.25 1.87 -4.50
CA ASP A 20 32.07 2.70 -5.68
C ASP A 20 30.62 2.79 -6.11
N GLU A 21 30.27 3.93 -6.67
CA GLU A 21 29.06 4.13 -7.44
C GLU A 21 29.45 4.35 -8.90
N VAL A 22 28.92 3.52 -9.80
CA VAL A 22 29.22 3.54 -11.22
C VAL A 22 27.97 3.85 -12.01
N GLN A 23 28.03 4.87 -12.85
CA GLN A 23 26.92 5.25 -13.73
C GLN A 23 27.40 5.17 -15.19
N LEU A 24 26.73 4.33 -15.97
CA LEU A 24 26.97 4.20 -17.41
C LEU A 24 25.83 4.90 -18.18
N GLU A 25 26.19 5.86 -18.98
CA GLU A 25 25.26 6.60 -19.83
C GLU A 25 25.55 6.34 -21.30
N TYR A 26 24.49 6.17 -22.09
CA TYR A 26 24.57 6.09 -23.56
C TYR A 26 23.90 7.31 -24.18
N SER A 27 24.64 8.05 -25.00
CA SER A 27 24.08 9.14 -25.78
C SER A 27 23.26 8.60 -26.98
N LYS A 28 22.35 9.43 -27.49
CA LYS A 28 21.58 9.11 -28.71
C LYS A 28 22.49 8.81 -29.94
N LYS A 29 23.74 9.29 -29.93
CA LYS A 29 24.75 9.06 -30.99
C LYS A 29 25.60 7.80 -30.76
N GLY A 30 25.22 6.96 -29.77
CA GLY A 30 25.92 5.71 -29.49
C GLY A 30 27.22 5.84 -28.70
N LYS A 31 27.57 7.04 -28.21
CA LYS A 31 28.72 7.23 -27.30
C LYS A 31 28.35 6.82 -25.90
N SER A 32 29.18 6.03 -25.25
CA SER A 32 29.06 5.66 -23.84
C SER A 32 29.99 6.56 -23.00
N SER A 33 29.47 6.94 -21.79
CA SER A 33 30.22 7.64 -20.77
C SER A 33 30.09 6.90 -19.47
N LEU A 34 31.21 6.63 -18.79
CA LEU A 34 31.28 5.95 -17.52
C LEU A 34 31.69 6.95 -16.45
N PHE A 35 30.83 7.17 -15.48
CA PHE A 35 31.11 7.99 -14.30
C PHE A 35 31.34 7.06 -13.12
N LYS A 36 32.41 7.31 -12.36
CA LYS A 36 32.78 6.58 -11.17
C LYS A 36 32.93 7.54 -10.00
N GLY A 37 32.21 7.30 -8.91
CA GLY A 37 32.23 8.14 -7.71
C GLY A 37 32.19 7.30 -6.45
N LYS A 38 32.44 7.96 -5.31
CA LYS A 38 32.23 7.33 -4.01
C LYS A 38 30.72 7.31 -3.69
N PRO A 39 30.19 6.25 -3.08
CA PRO A 39 28.79 6.19 -2.70
C PRO A 39 28.48 7.29 -1.69
N GLN A 40 27.41 8.05 -1.93
CA GLN A 40 26.98 9.17 -1.08
C GLN A 40 26.51 8.74 0.32
N THR A 41 26.22 7.47 0.52
CA THR A 41 25.84 6.87 1.79
C THR A 41 26.56 5.56 1.99
N GLN A 42 27.37 5.45 3.05
CA GLN A 42 27.88 4.17 3.53
C GLN A 42 26.69 3.33 3.96
N ARG A 43 26.38 2.28 3.19
CA ARG A 43 25.44 1.24 3.61
C ARG A 43 26.27 0.04 4.02
N ASP A 44 25.98 -0.51 5.18
CA ASP A 44 26.53 -1.78 5.60
C ASP A 44 26.24 -2.84 4.53
N ALA A 45 27.20 -3.74 4.31
CA ALA A 45 27.04 -4.84 3.38
C ALA A 45 25.74 -5.59 3.72
N PRO A 46 24.84 -5.85 2.74
CA PRO A 46 23.66 -6.64 3.01
C PRO A 46 24.12 -8.00 3.52
N SER A 47 23.61 -8.40 4.69
CA SER A 47 23.90 -9.70 5.30
C SER A 47 23.71 -10.81 4.27
N ALA A 48 24.70 -11.68 4.12
CA ALA A 48 24.67 -12.82 3.20
C ALA A 48 23.74 -13.96 3.69
N GLU A 49 23.09 -13.80 4.83
CA GLU A 49 22.15 -14.79 5.34
C GLU A 49 20.94 -14.92 4.46
N HIS A 50 20.77 -16.07 3.84
CA HIS A 50 19.63 -16.43 3.02
C HIS A 50 18.29 -16.49 3.80
N ASN A 51 18.37 -16.53 5.12
CA ASN A 51 17.21 -16.67 6.00
C ASN A 51 16.97 -15.38 6.78
N ARG A 52 16.72 -14.27 6.07
CA ARG A 52 16.20 -13.05 6.72
C ARG A 52 14.85 -13.39 7.33
N GLU A 53 14.77 -13.40 8.66
CA GLU A 53 13.48 -13.36 9.34
C GLU A 53 12.69 -12.19 8.76
N LYS A 54 11.61 -12.52 8.07
CA LYS A 54 10.70 -11.48 7.55
C LYS A 54 9.97 -10.90 8.75
N ASN A 55 10.38 -9.73 9.22
CA ASN A 55 9.61 -8.98 10.20
C ASN A 55 8.17 -8.85 9.68
N ARG A 56 7.27 -9.61 10.28
CA ARG A 56 5.86 -9.54 9.97
C ARG A 56 5.24 -8.52 10.91
N PHE A 57 4.57 -7.54 10.34
CA PHE A 57 3.89 -6.48 11.09
C PHE A 57 2.59 -6.96 11.72
N LEU A 58 2.02 -8.06 11.21
CA LEU A 58 0.83 -8.71 11.74
C LEU A 58 1.12 -10.19 12.00
N ASP A 59 0.51 -10.72 13.05
CA ASP A 59 0.54 -12.14 13.37
C ASP A 59 -0.65 -12.88 12.72
N LEU A 60 -0.46 -14.16 12.39
CA LEU A 60 -1.52 -15.00 11.80
C LEU A 60 -2.66 -15.29 12.80
N SER A 61 -2.42 -15.13 14.08
CA SER A 61 -3.43 -15.31 15.14
C SER A 61 -4.50 -14.19 15.20
N ARG A 62 -4.34 -13.12 14.41
CA ARG A 62 -5.31 -12.01 14.40
C ARG A 62 -6.70 -12.51 13.99
N PRO A 63 -7.74 -12.31 14.82
CA PRO A 63 -9.07 -12.88 14.59
C PRO A 63 -9.69 -12.50 13.25
N PHE A 64 -9.48 -11.25 12.78
CA PHE A 64 -10.02 -10.79 11.50
C PHE A 64 -9.48 -11.59 10.30
N LEU A 65 -8.29 -12.17 10.39
CA LEU A 65 -7.72 -12.99 9.31
C LEU A 65 -8.49 -14.30 9.13
N ALA A 66 -8.93 -14.91 10.22
CA ALA A 66 -9.75 -16.10 10.16
C ALA A 66 -11.17 -15.78 9.66
N ASP A 67 -11.74 -14.67 10.13
CA ASP A 67 -13.07 -14.24 9.72
C ASP A 67 -13.16 -13.87 8.23
N LEU A 68 -12.12 -13.24 7.69
CA LEU A 68 -12.00 -12.91 6.26
C LEU A 68 -11.47 -14.08 5.41
N GLY A 69 -11.25 -15.25 6.01
CA GLY A 69 -10.81 -16.45 5.29
C GLY A 69 -9.37 -16.42 4.79
N VAL A 70 -8.49 -15.65 5.44
CA VAL A 70 -7.04 -15.65 5.17
C VAL A 70 -6.37 -16.79 5.90
N THR A 71 -6.81 -17.05 7.16
CA THR A 71 -6.39 -18.21 7.96
C THR A 71 -7.58 -19.12 8.24
N ASN A 72 -7.31 -20.37 8.64
CA ASN A 72 -8.31 -21.28 9.16
C ASN A 72 -8.58 -20.99 10.65
N LYS A 73 -9.47 -21.76 11.29
CA LYS A 73 -9.82 -21.64 12.71
C LYS A 73 -8.65 -21.94 13.66
N GLN A 74 -7.62 -22.62 13.18
CA GLN A 74 -6.38 -22.90 13.91
C GLN A 74 -5.32 -21.82 13.69
N HIS A 75 -5.69 -20.69 13.04
CA HIS A 75 -4.78 -19.61 12.67
C HIS A 75 -3.65 -19.99 11.71
N GLU A 76 -3.84 -21.07 10.95
CA GLU A 76 -2.90 -21.47 9.91
C GLU A 76 -3.27 -20.78 8.58
N LEU A 77 -2.26 -20.34 7.85
CA LEU A 77 -2.45 -19.68 6.57
C LEU A 77 -3.05 -20.64 5.53
N ILE A 78 -4.18 -20.25 4.97
CA ILE A 78 -4.80 -20.99 3.85
C ILE A 78 -3.89 -20.82 2.61
N PRO A 79 -3.40 -21.92 1.97
CA PRO A 79 -2.43 -21.84 0.88
C PRO A 79 -2.86 -20.91 -0.28
N ALA A 80 -4.14 -20.95 -0.66
CA ALA A 80 -4.72 -20.09 -1.70
C ALA A 80 -4.64 -18.59 -1.33
N MET A 81 -4.62 -18.26 -0.05
CA MET A 81 -4.56 -16.87 0.47
C MET A 81 -3.12 -16.36 0.70
N SER A 82 -2.10 -17.15 0.39
CA SER A 82 -0.70 -16.79 0.61
C SER A 82 -0.30 -15.47 -0.08
N ARG A 83 -0.80 -15.20 -1.29
CA ARG A 83 -0.56 -13.92 -1.99
C ARG A 83 -1.24 -12.76 -1.28
N LYS A 84 -2.48 -12.95 -0.82
CA LYS A 84 -3.24 -11.93 -0.08
C LYS A 84 -2.55 -11.61 1.24
N TRP A 85 -2.11 -12.62 1.98
CA TRP A 85 -1.35 -12.44 3.22
C TRP A 85 -0.07 -11.63 3.02
N LYS A 86 0.70 -11.93 1.96
CA LYS A 86 1.90 -11.14 1.61
C LYS A 86 1.55 -9.70 1.27
N GLN A 87 0.45 -9.48 0.55
CA GLN A 87 -0.04 -8.13 0.21
C GLN A 87 -0.40 -7.34 1.46
N ILE A 88 -1.16 -7.95 2.40
CA ILE A 88 -1.56 -7.30 3.67
C ILE A 88 -0.32 -6.89 4.47
N ASN A 89 0.64 -7.80 4.67
CA ASN A 89 1.85 -7.48 5.43
C ASN A 89 2.70 -6.39 4.77
N LYS A 90 2.86 -6.46 3.43
CA LYS A 90 3.62 -5.43 2.71
C LYS A 90 2.94 -4.07 2.78
N PHE A 91 1.62 -4.06 2.75
CA PHE A 91 0.85 -2.83 2.90
C PHE A 91 1.04 -2.22 4.31
N ILE A 92 0.91 -3.03 5.37
CA ILE A 92 1.11 -2.55 6.75
C ILE A 92 2.56 -2.09 6.97
N GLU A 93 3.56 -2.74 6.38
CA GLU A 93 4.95 -2.26 6.39
C GLU A 93 5.07 -0.84 5.82
N VAL A 94 4.48 -0.60 4.63
CA VAL A 94 4.51 0.72 3.98
C VAL A 94 3.73 1.74 4.80
N PHE A 95 2.55 1.36 5.29
CA PHE A 95 1.72 2.21 6.16
C PHE A 95 2.45 2.59 7.45
N SER A 96 3.11 1.63 8.10
CA SER A 96 3.89 1.87 9.32
C SER A 96 5.03 2.86 9.10
N HIS A 97 5.77 2.71 8.00
CA HIS A 97 6.85 3.64 7.66
C HIS A 97 6.33 5.05 7.33
N ALA A 98 5.22 5.14 6.58
CA ALA A 98 4.59 6.42 6.27
C ALA A 98 4.10 7.12 7.56
N LEU A 99 3.46 6.36 8.46
CA LEU A 99 2.98 6.87 9.73
C LEU A 99 4.14 7.38 10.61
N GLY A 100 5.22 6.60 10.73
CA GLY A 100 6.41 6.98 11.50
C GLY A 100 7.18 8.18 10.93
N SER A 101 6.99 8.49 9.64
CA SER A 101 7.61 9.65 8.97
C SER A 101 6.67 10.86 8.89
N SER A 102 5.44 10.74 9.38
CA SER A 102 4.41 11.77 9.31
C SER A 102 4.33 12.59 10.60
N PRO A 103 3.68 13.76 10.58
CA PRO A 103 3.41 14.56 11.78
C PRO A 103 2.22 14.01 12.60
N ILE A 104 1.62 12.88 12.23
CA ILE A 104 0.45 12.30 12.90
C ILE A 104 0.83 11.87 14.33
N LYS A 105 0.07 12.36 15.29
CA LYS A 105 0.23 12.02 16.71
C LYS A 105 -0.68 10.84 17.06
N LEU A 106 -0.13 9.87 17.77
CA LEU A 106 -0.87 8.65 18.17
C LEU A 106 -1.61 8.80 19.52
N ASP A 107 -1.50 9.94 20.17
CA ASP A 107 -2.24 10.32 21.37
C ASP A 107 -3.66 10.84 21.08
N GLN A 108 -4.01 10.98 19.80
CA GLN A 108 -5.32 11.36 19.30
C GLN A 108 -5.84 10.28 18.34
N PRO A 109 -7.15 10.18 18.11
CA PRO A 109 -7.72 9.26 17.16
C PRO A 109 -7.18 9.48 15.73
N VAL A 110 -6.65 8.43 15.11
CA VAL A 110 -6.17 8.46 13.74
C VAL A 110 -7.32 8.14 12.80
N ARG A 111 -7.80 9.17 12.06
CA ARG A 111 -8.90 9.03 11.10
C ARG A 111 -8.38 8.60 9.74
N VAL A 112 -8.85 7.43 9.31
CA VAL A 112 -8.43 6.80 8.05
C VAL A 112 -9.64 6.55 7.18
N ALA A 113 -9.57 6.89 5.89
CA ALA A 113 -10.54 6.48 4.89
C ALA A 113 -9.88 5.60 3.83
N ASP A 114 -10.47 4.43 3.58
CA ASP A 114 -10.03 3.45 2.57
C ASP A 114 -11.10 3.33 1.49
N PHE A 115 -10.86 3.95 0.34
CA PHE A 115 -11.77 3.99 -0.81
C PHE A 115 -11.55 2.78 -1.72
N GLY A 116 -12.66 2.08 -2.03
CA GLY A 116 -12.62 0.80 -2.74
C GLY A 116 -12.17 -0.33 -1.82
N SER A 117 -12.63 -0.33 -0.57
CA SER A 117 -12.21 -1.28 0.47
C SER A 117 -12.52 -2.75 0.16
N GLY A 118 -13.48 -3.02 -0.73
CA GLY A 118 -13.87 -4.36 -1.13
C GLY A 118 -14.26 -5.24 0.07
N LYS A 119 -13.59 -6.37 0.23
CA LYS A 119 -13.78 -7.28 1.39
C LYS A 119 -13.11 -6.78 2.68
N GLY A 120 -12.60 -5.56 2.70
CA GLY A 120 -12.05 -4.94 3.90
C GLY A 120 -10.70 -5.48 4.40
N TYR A 121 -9.99 -6.31 3.65
CA TYR A 121 -8.73 -6.92 4.10
C TYR A 121 -7.72 -5.90 4.64
N LEU A 122 -7.54 -4.79 3.92
CA LEU A 122 -6.59 -3.76 4.31
C LEU A 122 -7.19 -2.84 5.38
N THR A 123 -8.46 -2.54 5.27
CA THR A 123 -9.21 -1.71 6.24
C THR A 123 -9.16 -2.33 7.64
N PHE A 124 -9.46 -3.65 7.75
CA PHE A 124 -9.31 -4.40 9.00
C PHE A 124 -7.87 -4.44 9.49
N ALA A 125 -6.91 -4.65 8.58
CA ALA A 125 -5.50 -4.74 8.94
C ALA A 125 -4.97 -3.41 9.51
N ILE A 126 -5.38 -2.26 8.95
CA ILE A 126 -5.03 -0.93 9.46
C ILE A 126 -5.59 -0.73 10.86
N HIS A 127 -6.91 -0.98 11.02
CA HIS A 127 -7.57 -0.81 12.31
C HIS A 127 -6.93 -1.71 13.38
N ASP A 128 -6.70 -2.98 13.07
CA ASP A 128 -6.02 -3.92 13.97
C ASP A 128 -4.60 -3.46 14.31
N TYR A 129 -3.85 -2.99 13.33
CA TYR A 129 -2.48 -2.50 13.51
C TYR A 129 -2.44 -1.26 14.43
N LEU A 130 -3.30 -0.28 14.20
CA LEU A 130 -3.42 0.90 15.06
C LEU A 130 -3.77 0.49 16.50
N ARG A 131 -4.83 -0.30 16.67
CA ARG A 131 -5.35 -0.69 17.99
C ARG A 131 -4.42 -1.67 18.72
N ASN A 132 -4.06 -2.75 18.08
CA ASN A 132 -3.42 -3.88 18.76
C ASN A 132 -1.89 -3.81 18.75
N THR A 133 -1.28 -3.16 17.76
CA THR A 133 0.16 -3.03 17.66
C THR A 133 0.65 -1.68 18.18
N LEU A 134 0.06 -0.58 17.73
CA LEU A 134 0.48 0.76 18.15
C LEU A 134 -0.21 1.27 19.41
N LYS A 135 -1.27 0.57 19.89
CA LYS A 135 -2.10 0.99 21.03
C LYS A 135 -2.70 2.38 20.87
N ALA A 136 -2.96 2.77 19.64
CA ALA A 136 -3.59 4.02 19.25
C ALA A 136 -5.07 3.81 18.95
N GLU A 137 -5.88 4.83 19.14
CA GLU A 137 -7.27 4.84 18.73
C GLU A 137 -7.35 5.06 17.20
N GLY A 138 -8.07 4.19 16.50
CA GLY A 138 -8.27 4.28 15.07
C GLY A 138 -9.75 4.47 14.72
N GLU A 139 -10.06 5.55 14.02
CA GLU A 139 -11.36 5.75 13.36
C GLU A 139 -11.20 5.44 11.88
N VAL A 140 -11.47 4.18 11.51
CA VAL A 140 -11.22 3.69 10.16
C VAL A 140 -12.54 3.51 9.41
N THR A 141 -12.69 4.22 8.30
CA THR A 141 -13.87 4.11 7.42
C THR A 141 -13.48 3.44 6.11
N GLY A 142 -14.02 2.25 5.85
CA GLY A 142 -13.99 1.63 4.53
C GLY A 142 -15.13 2.17 3.67
N VAL A 143 -14.85 2.57 2.44
CA VAL A 143 -15.85 3.04 1.48
C VAL A 143 -15.88 2.08 0.30
N GLU A 144 -17.07 1.53 0.00
CA GLU A 144 -17.25 0.52 -1.04
C GLU A 144 -18.59 0.76 -1.75
N LEU A 145 -18.63 0.57 -3.08
CA LEU A 145 -19.84 0.73 -3.88
C LEU A 145 -20.86 -0.40 -3.67
N ARG A 146 -20.37 -1.58 -3.35
CA ARG A 146 -21.18 -2.79 -3.22
C ARG A 146 -21.76 -2.89 -1.83
N GLU A 147 -23.06 -2.70 -1.73
CA GLU A 147 -23.81 -2.74 -0.47
C GLU A 147 -23.74 -4.10 0.24
N ASP A 148 -23.68 -5.21 -0.52
CA ASP A 148 -23.48 -6.55 0.01
C ASP A 148 -22.13 -6.69 0.75
N MET A 149 -21.07 -6.09 0.23
CA MET A 149 -19.76 -6.07 0.86
C MET A 149 -19.76 -5.18 2.11
N VAL A 150 -20.39 -4.01 2.05
CA VAL A 150 -20.51 -3.09 3.19
C VAL A 150 -21.22 -3.78 4.35
N THR A 151 -22.34 -4.45 4.07
CA THR A 151 -23.12 -5.20 5.09
C THR A 151 -22.27 -6.32 5.70
N LEU A 152 -21.59 -7.10 4.87
CA LEU A 152 -20.72 -8.20 5.31
C LEU A 152 -19.58 -7.68 6.20
N CYS A 153 -18.92 -6.62 5.78
CA CYS A 153 -17.79 -6.04 6.53
C CYS A 153 -18.22 -5.41 7.85
N ASN A 154 -19.38 -4.71 7.90
CA ASN A 154 -19.90 -4.17 9.15
C ASN A 154 -20.31 -5.28 10.12
N ALA A 155 -20.93 -6.36 9.64
CA ALA A 155 -21.25 -7.52 10.47
C ALA A 155 -19.98 -8.18 11.05
N ALA A 156 -18.91 -8.25 10.25
CA ALA A 156 -17.62 -8.75 10.72
C ALA A 156 -16.97 -7.81 11.76
N ALA A 157 -17.00 -6.49 11.53
CA ALA A 157 -16.47 -5.50 12.47
C ALA A 157 -17.19 -5.55 13.83
N GLN A 158 -18.50 -5.72 13.80
CA GLN A 158 -19.31 -5.86 15.03
C GLN A 158 -18.98 -7.17 15.75
N ARG A 159 -18.97 -8.31 15.04
CA ARG A 159 -18.68 -9.64 15.62
C ARG A 159 -17.29 -9.72 16.24
N LEU A 160 -16.33 -9.03 15.65
CA LEU A 160 -14.92 -9.00 16.09
C LEU A 160 -14.63 -7.88 17.10
N GLU A 161 -15.65 -7.14 17.52
CA GLU A 161 -15.51 -6.05 18.47
C GLU A 161 -14.44 -5.02 18.06
N HIS A 162 -14.54 -4.53 16.81
CA HIS A 162 -13.67 -3.48 16.27
C HIS A 162 -14.35 -2.09 16.40
N PRO A 163 -14.37 -1.45 17.59
CA PRO A 163 -14.94 -0.11 17.74
C PRO A 163 -14.13 0.90 16.92
N GLY A 164 -14.81 1.83 16.27
CA GLY A 164 -14.17 2.79 15.38
C GLY A 164 -13.90 2.28 13.95
N LEU A 165 -14.24 1.03 13.64
CA LEU A 165 -14.20 0.49 12.27
C LEU A 165 -15.60 0.45 11.68
N VAL A 166 -15.82 1.21 10.59
CA VAL A 166 -17.13 1.33 9.93
C VAL A 166 -16.97 1.24 8.43
N PHE A 167 -17.91 0.57 7.76
CA PHE A 167 -17.97 0.54 6.30
C PHE A 167 -19.21 1.29 5.81
N LYS A 168 -19.04 2.15 4.79
CA LYS A 168 -20.07 2.99 4.17
C LYS A 168 -20.23 2.68 2.70
N CYS A 169 -21.49 2.61 2.24
CA CYS A 169 -21.77 2.49 0.82
C CYS A 169 -21.55 3.84 0.12
N GLY A 170 -20.78 3.83 -0.97
CA GLY A 170 -20.49 5.03 -1.74
C GLY A 170 -19.15 5.00 -2.43
N ASP A 171 -18.77 6.13 -2.99
CA ASP A 171 -17.46 6.35 -3.62
C ASP A 171 -16.79 7.62 -3.03
N VAL A 172 -15.59 7.93 -3.54
CA VAL A 172 -14.81 9.10 -3.10
C VAL A 172 -15.51 10.44 -3.34
N ARG A 173 -16.53 10.49 -4.20
CA ARG A 173 -17.31 11.71 -4.48
C ARG A 173 -18.50 11.87 -3.53
N SER A 174 -19.08 10.76 -3.09
CA SER A 174 -20.27 10.73 -2.24
C SER A 174 -19.95 10.73 -0.75
N VAL A 175 -18.79 10.21 -0.37
CA VAL A 175 -18.32 10.15 1.02
C VAL A 175 -17.09 11.05 1.16
N ALA A 176 -17.31 12.30 1.56
CA ALA A 176 -16.26 13.28 1.79
C ALA A 176 -16.08 13.50 3.31
N PRO A 177 -15.09 12.85 3.96
CA PRO A 177 -14.79 13.12 5.36
C PRO A 177 -14.30 14.56 5.53
N SER A 178 -14.72 15.25 6.59
CA SER A 178 -14.34 16.64 6.87
C SER A 178 -12.87 16.77 7.27
N GLN A 179 -12.34 15.76 7.93
CA GLN A 179 -10.95 15.67 8.38
C GLN A 179 -10.46 14.23 8.29
N LEU A 180 -9.25 14.05 7.78
CA LEU A 180 -8.54 12.77 7.71
C LEU A 180 -7.07 12.98 8.03
N GLU A 181 -6.48 12.04 8.74
CA GLU A 181 -5.04 11.91 8.87
C GLU A 181 -4.46 11.07 7.73
N VAL A 182 -5.20 10.04 7.31
CA VAL A 182 -4.76 9.12 6.25
C VAL A 182 -5.87 8.85 5.25
N MET A 183 -5.53 8.97 3.99
CA MET A 183 -6.39 8.58 2.87
C MET A 183 -5.75 7.45 2.07
N ILE A 184 -6.55 6.45 1.73
CA ILE A 184 -6.12 5.27 0.98
C ILE A 184 -7.08 5.04 -0.20
N ALA A 185 -6.52 4.82 -1.39
CA ALA A 185 -7.28 4.50 -2.59
C ALA A 185 -6.44 3.61 -3.52
N LEU A 186 -6.27 2.34 -3.14
CA LEU A 186 -5.41 1.40 -3.87
C LEU A 186 -6.05 0.81 -5.12
N HIS A 187 -7.37 0.87 -5.24
CA HIS A 187 -8.13 0.31 -6.35
C HIS A 187 -8.94 1.36 -7.11
N ALA A 188 -8.60 2.64 -6.93
CA ALA A 188 -9.19 3.72 -7.70
C ALA A 188 -8.60 3.72 -9.13
N CYS A 189 -9.48 3.69 -10.14
CA CYS A 189 -9.08 3.77 -11.55
C CYS A 189 -9.24 5.19 -12.05
N ASP A 190 -8.28 5.68 -12.85
CA ASP A 190 -8.30 6.97 -13.56
C ASP A 190 -8.88 8.15 -12.75
N ILE A 191 -10.04 8.64 -13.13
CA ILE A 191 -10.71 9.81 -12.53
C ILE A 191 -10.92 9.66 -11.02
N ALA A 192 -11.15 8.43 -10.51
CA ALA A 192 -11.32 8.19 -9.09
C ALA A 192 -10.02 8.43 -8.29
N THR A 193 -8.86 8.27 -8.90
CA THR A 193 -7.56 8.60 -8.30
C THR A 193 -7.43 10.11 -8.10
N ASP A 194 -7.80 10.92 -9.10
CA ASP A 194 -7.75 12.38 -9.01
C ASP A 194 -8.70 12.91 -7.93
N TYR A 195 -9.92 12.36 -7.86
CA TYR A 195 -10.85 12.67 -6.77
C TYR A 195 -10.33 12.26 -5.40
N ALA A 196 -9.65 11.12 -5.32
CA ALA A 196 -9.02 10.66 -4.08
C ALA A 196 -7.95 11.64 -3.61
N ILE A 197 -7.05 12.05 -4.49
CA ILE A 197 -6.01 13.04 -4.17
C ILE A 197 -6.64 14.36 -3.73
N HIS A 198 -7.62 14.86 -4.50
CA HIS A 198 -8.31 16.10 -4.18
C HIS A 198 -9.00 16.05 -2.81
N THR A 199 -9.71 14.95 -2.52
CA THR A 199 -10.39 14.74 -1.23
C THR A 199 -9.37 14.65 -0.10
N GLY A 200 -8.27 13.92 -0.27
CA GLY A 200 -7.19 13.83 0.72
C GLY A 200 -6.59 15.19 1.06
N ILE A 201 -6.30 16.02 0.05
CA ILE A 201 -5.78 17.37 0.24
C ILE A 201 -6.81 18.25 0.97
N ARG A 202 -8.06 18.23 0.54
CA ARG A 202 -9.13 19.04 1.16
C ARG A 202 -9.43 18.66 2.61
N SER A 203 -9.33 17.39 2.95
CA SER A 203 -9.53 16.90 4.32
C SER A 203 -8.30 17.04 5.21
N GLY A 204 -7.19 17.57 4.69
CA GLY A 204 -5.96 17.79 5.44
C GLY A 204 -5.16 16.52 5.73
N ALA A 205 -5.33 15.47 4.93
CA ALA A 205 -4.64 14.20 5.13
C ALA A 205 -3.12 14.39 5.05
N ALA A 206 -2.41 13.98 6.11
CA ALA A 206 -0.96 13.98 6.16
C ALA A 206 -0.35 12.85 5.32
N ILE A 207 -1.13 11.77 5.08
CA ILE A 207 -0.72 10.61 4.28
C ILE A 207 -1.79 10.32 3.23
N ILE A 208 -1.38 10.21 1.97
CA ILE A 208 -2.22 9.75 0.86
C ILE A 208 -1.54 8.55 0.22
N MET A 209 -2.19 7.38 0.27
CA MET A 209 -1.69 6.12 -0.29
C MET A 209 -2.50 5.73 -1.52
N LEU A 210 -1.84 5.70 -2.66
CA LEU A 210 -2.44 5.35 -3.94
C LEU A 210 -1.68 4.18 -4.57
N SER A 211 -2.39 3.35 -5.36
CA SER A 211 -1.75 2.34 -6.19
C SER A 211 -1.78 2.77 -7.65
N LEU A 212 -0.61 2.84 -8.27
CA LEU A 212 -0.44 3.10 -9.70
C LEU A 212 -0.42 1.79 -10.53
N ILE A 213 -1.15 0.75 -10.11
CA ILE A 213 -1.10 -0.58 -10.73
C ILE A 213 -1.79 -0.62 -12.12
N HIS A 214 -2.27 0.45 -12.65
CA HIS A 214 -2.68 0.54 -14.05
C HIS A 214 -1.69 1.37 -14.87
N ILE A 215 -0.47 0.84 -15.03
CA ILE A 215 0.20 1.04 -16.30
C ILE A 215 -0.60 0.17 -17.27
N SER A 216 -1.55 0.79 -17.97
CA SER A 216 -2.27 0.16 -19.07
C SER A 216 -1.24 -0.49 -19.97
N GLU A 217 -1.30 -1.81 -20.15
CA GLU A 217 -0.58 -2.43 -21.25
C GLU A 217 -0.99 -1.64 -22.51
N PRO A 218 -0.03 -1.18 -23.32
CA PRO A 218 -0.38 -0.42 -24.51
C PRO A 218 -1.31 -1.30 -25.32
N THR A 219 -2.55 -0.84 -25.48
CA THR A 219 -3.58 -1.49 -26.27
C THR A 219 -2.96 -1.85 -27.61
N ARG A 220 -2.86 -3.13 -27.95
CA ARG A 220 -2.46 -3.57 -29.27
C ARG A 220 -3.48 -2.97 -30.23
N LEU A 221 -3.09 -1.89 -30.92
CA LEU A 221 -3.83 -1.42 -32.08
C LEU A 221 -3.88 -2.60 -33.05
N ARG A 222 -5.06 -3.26 -33.13
CA ARG A 222 -5.33 -4.16 -34.24
C ARG A 222 -5.25 -3.30 -35.49
N ARG A 223 -4.26 -3.61 -36.35
CA ARG A 223 -4.27 -3.12 -37.70
C ARG A 223 -5.55 -3.65 -38.37
N ILE A 224 -6.38 -2.74 -38.80
CA ILE A 224 -7.44 -2.98 -39.80
C ILE A 224 -6.75 -3.15 -41.14
#